data_46bc5f1fcbcb7569b02d427c441c00aa
#
_entry.id   46bc5f1fcbcb7569b02d427c441c00aa
#
_cell.length_a   1.000
_cell.length_b   1.000
_cell.length_c   1.000
_cell.angle_alpha   90.00
_cell.angle_beta   90.00
_cell.angle_gamma   90.00
#
_symmetry.space_group_name_H-M   'P 1'
#
loop_
_entity.id
_entity.type
_entity.pdbx_description
1 polymer ?
#
loop_
_entity_poly.entity_id
_entity_poly.type
_entity_poly.pdbx_seq_one_letter_code
_entity_poly.pdbx_strand_id
1 'polypeptide(L)'
;MVYSNTDFNKKTILITGGAGFIGSNLAFYFQENYPDSHVVIFDCFRSEEIFSNGNLKSFGHYKNLIGFTGDIICGNINSKTDLALLDNYKFDYIFHQAAISDTRVYDQEIIMQTNVNSFYDLLELAKRTYA
;
A
#
# COMPACT_ATOMS: atom_id res chain seq x y z
N MET A 1 0.61 -7.57 -20.75
CA MET A 1 0.91 -6.29 -21.46
C MET A 1 1.86 -5.46 -20.61
N VAL A 2 2.90 -4.92 -21.21
CA VAL A 2 3.90 -4.09 -20.54
C VAL A 2 3.66 -2.63 -20.94
N TYR A 3 3.52 -1.76 -19.93
CA TYR A 3 3.19 -0.35 -20.14
C TYR A 3 4.40 0.59 -20.02
N SER A 4 5.58 0.06 -19.77
CA SER A 4 6.78 0.84 -19.50
C SER A 4 8.00 0.17 -20.10
N ASN A 5 9.00 0.96 -20.49
CA ASN A 5 10.31 0.46 -20.90
C ASN A 5 11.22 0.14 -19.70
N THR A 6 10.79 0.44 -18.48
CA THR A 6 11.51 0.10 -17.26
C THR A 6 11.42 -1.39 -16.98
N ASP A 7 12.55 -2.04 -16.73
CA ASP A 7 12.58 -3.43 -16.30
C ASP A 7 12.51 -3.49 -14.78
N PHE A 8 11.41 -4.04 -14.26
CA PHE A 8 11.21 -4.19 -12.82
C PHE A 8 11.69 -5.54 -12.27
N ASN A 9 12.21 -6.43 -13.12
CA ASN A 9 12.80 -7.68 -12.63
C ASN A 9 13.97 -7.37 -11.68
N LYS A 10 14.08 -8.19 -10.62
CA LYS A 10 15.07 -8.04 -9.56
C LYS A 10 14.93 -6.75 -8.74
N LYS A 11 13.81 -6.05 -8.90
CA LYS A 11 13.48 -4.85 -8.10
C LYS A 11 12.54 -5.21 -6.98
N THR A 12 12.68 -4.51 -5.85
CA THR A 12 11.78 -4.62 -4.71
C THR A 12 10.82 -3.44 -4.72
N ILE A 13 9.54 -3.74 -4.74
CA ILE A 13 8.46 -2.77 -4.99
C ILE A 13 7.49 -2.81 -3.81
N LEU A 14 7.30 -1.66 -3.17
CA LEU A 14 6.27 -1.50 -2.15
C LEU A 14 5.01 -0.91 -2.78
N ILE A 15 3.87 -1.50 -2.44
CA ILE A 15 2.56 -0.95 -2.80
C ILE A 15 1.76 -0.75 -1.51
N THR A 16 1.56 0.49 -1.11
CA THR A 16 0.65 0.81 0.00
C THR A 16 -0.77 0.80 -0.53
N GLY A 17 -1.71 0.29 0.27
CA GLY A 17 -3.08 0.11 -0.21
C GLY A 17 -3.22 -1.03 -1.21
N GLY A 18 -2.31 -2.00 -1.15
CA GLY A 18 -2.23 -3.09 -2.13
C GLY A 18 -3.37 -4.10 -2.08
N ALA A 19 -4.20 -4.08 -1.04
CA ALA A 19 -5.39 -4.93 -0.96
C ALA A 19 -6.65 -4.25 -1.53
N GLY A 20 -6.55 -2.99 -1.92
CA GLY A 20 -7.62 -2.27 -2.60
C GLY A 20 -7.71 -2.62 -4.08
N PHE A 21 -8.68 -2.03 -4.78
CA PHE A 21 -8.93 -2.34 -6.19
C PHE A 21 -7.73 -1.96 -7.08
N ILE A 22 -7.27 -0.72 -6.97
CA ILE A 22 -6.16 -0.25 -7.82
C ILE A 22 -4.85 -0.92 -7.40
N GLY A 23 -4.55 -0.95 -6.10
CA GLY A 23 -3.30 -1.50 -5.59
C GLY A 23 -3.12 -2.97 -5.88
N SER A 24 -4.18 -3.78 -5.77
CA SER A 24 -4.10 -5.21 -6.07
C SER A 24 -3.88 -5.47 -7.56
N ASN A 25 -4.53 -4.71 -8.43
CA ASN A 25 -4.31 -4.83 -9.87
C ASN A 25 -2.86 -4.46 -10.24
N LEU A 26 -2.31 -3.43 -9.60
CA LEU A 26 -0.92 -3.06 -9.80
C LEU A 26 0.04 -4.16 -9.33
N ALA A 27 -0.24 -4.77 -8.18
CA ALA A 27 0.56 -5.88 -7.64
C ALA A 27 0.61 -7.07 -8.62
N PHE A 28 -0.55 -7.47 -9.14
CA PHE A 28 -0.61 -8.56 -10.13
C PHE A 28 0.05 -8.19 -11.45
N TYR A 29 -0.05 -6.93 -11.88
CA TYR A 29 0.67 -6.47 -13.05
C TYR A 29 2.18 -6.74 -12.93
N PHE A 30 2.78 -6.37 -11.80
CA PHE A 30 4.19 -6.63 -11.57
C PHE A 30 4.49 -8.13 -11.48
N GLN A 31 3.67 -8.88 -10.76
CA GLN A 31 3.87 -10.32 -10.62
C GLN A 31 3.83 -11.05 -11.97
N GLU A 32 2.88 -10.68 -12.83
CA GLU A 32 2.69 -11.35 -14.11
C GLU A 32 3.72 -10.94 -15.16
N ASN A 33 4.10 -9.65 -15.20
CA ASN A 33 5.00 -9.14 -16.23
C ASN A 33 6.46 -9.14 -15.81
N TYR A 34 6.74 -9.15 -14.52
CA TYR A 34 8.10 -9.13 -13.96
C TYR A 34 8.24 -10.19 -12.88
N PRO A 35 8.31 -11.48 -13.25
CA PRO A 35 8.24 -12.58 -12.29
C PRO A 35 9.40 -12.61 -11.32
N ASP A 36 10.52 -11.96 -11.62
CA ASP A 36 11.66 -11.86 -10.71
C ASP A 36 11.60 -10.61 -9.82
N SER A 37 10.54 -9.81 -9.92
CA SER A 37 10.34 -8.69 -9.01
C SER A 37 9.87 -9.20 -7.64
N HIS A 38 10.24 -8.45 -6.59
CA HIS A 38 9.76 -8.72 -5.23
C HIS A 38 8.73 -7.66 -4.85
N VAL A 39 7.47 -8.03 -4.88
CA VAL A 39 6.36 -7.12 -4.58
C VAL A 39 5.96 -7.29 -3.13
N VAL A 40 5.90 -6.18 -2.39
CA VAL A 40 5.50 -6.11 -0.99
C VAL A 40 4.27 -5.24 -0.90
N ILE A 41 3.21 -5.77 -0.30
CA ILE A 41 1.97 -5.06 -0.06
C ILE A 41 1.91 -4.64 1.41
N PHE A 42 1.55 -3.38 1.64
CA PHE A 42 1.26 -2.83 2.96
C PHE A 42 -0.15 -2.27 2.96
N ASP A 43 -1.02 -2.85 3.77
CA ASP A 43 -2.45 -2.47 3.83
C ASP A 43 -2.99 -2.74 5.23
N CYS A 44 -3.93 -1.92 5.68
CA CYS A 44 -4.58 -2.14 6.98
C CYS A 44 -5.74 -3.13 6.89
N PHE A 45 -6.17 -3.51 5.71
CA PHE A 45 -7.27 -4.42 5.44
C PHE A 45 -8.59 -3.97 6.07
N ARG A 46 -9.69 -4.48 5.55
CA ARG A 46 -11.00 -4.15 6.10
C ARG A 46 -11.17 -4.78 7.48
N SER A 47 -11.82 -4.04 8.34
CA SER A 47 -12.18 -4.47 9.68
C SER A 47 -13.61 -4.00 9.97
N GLU A 48 -14.07 -4.14 11.20
CA GLU A 48 -15.37 -3.63 11.63
C GLU A 48 -15.35 -2.13 11.95
N GLU A 49 -14.18 -1.49 11.92
CA GLU A 49 -14.07 -0.06 12.19
C GLU A 49 -14.79 0.77 11.14
N ILE A 50 -15.52 1.78 11.61
CA ILE A 50 -16.30 2.67 10.76
C ILE A 50 -15.97 4.13 11.03
N PHE A 51 -16.22 4.98 10.03
CA PHE A 51 -16.21 6.43 10.18
C PHE A 51 -17.54 6.91 10.81
N SER A 52 -17.60 8.19 11.15
CA SER A 52 -18.82 8.80 11.71
C SER A 52 -20.04 8.69 10.80
N ASN A 53 -19.84 8.54 9.49
CA ASN A 53 -20.92 8.34 8.51
C ASN A 53 -21.39 6.88 8.40
N GLY A 54 -20.81 5.96 9.18
CA GLY A 54 -21.15 4.53 9.16
C GLY A 54 -20.44 3.70 8.11
N ASN A 55 -19.62 4.30 7.26
CA ASN A 55 -18.85 3.56 6.25
C ASN A 55 -17.60 2.93 6.85
N LEU A 56 -17.18 1.79 6.28
CA LEU A 56 -15.96 1.11 6.69
C LEU A 56 -14.74 2.01 6.48
N LYS A 57 -13.81 1.98 7.43
CA LYS A 57 -12.56 2.75 7.34
C LYS A 57 -11.61 2.22 6.28
N SER A 58 -11.72 0.96 5.91
CA SER A 58 -10.88 0.35 4.89
C SER A 58 -11.68 -0.61 4.03
N PHE A 59 -11.39 -0.61 2.74
CA PHE A 59 -11.99 -1.52 1.77
C PHE A 59 -11.00 -2.58 1.27
N GLY A 60 -9.75 -2.58 1.76
CA GLY A 60 -8.77 -3.60 1.43
C GLY A 60 -9.27 -4.98 1.83
N HIS A 61 -9.20 -5.95 0.92
CA HIS A 61 -9.73 -7.29 1.17
C HIS A 61 -8.78 -8.36 0.65
N TYR A 62 -8.56 -9.39 1.46
CA TYR A 62 -7.70 -10.51 1.09
C TYR A 62 -8.14 -11.23 -0.19
N LYS A 63 -9.44 -11.25 -0.50
CA LYS A 63 -9.91 -11.87 -1.75
C LYS A 63 -9.33 -11.20 -3.00
N ASN A 64 -8.95 -9.93 -2.90
CA ASN A 64 -8.29 -9.22 -4.01
C ASN A 64 -6.87 -9.71 -4.26
N LEU A 65 -6.32 -10.50 -3.34
CA LEU A 65 -4.94 -10.99 -3.37
C LEU A 65 -4.85 -12.50 -3.57
N ILE A 66 -5.94 -13.16 -3.94
CA ILE A 66 -5.92 -14.60 -4.23
C ILE A 66 -4.99 -14.84 -5.42
N GLY A 67 -3.97 -15.67 -5.22
CA GLY A 67 -2.94 -15.95 -6.23
C GLY A 67 -1.73 -15.02 -6.19
N PHE A 68 -1.74 -14.02 -5.31
CA PHE A 68 -0.56 -13.18 -5.09
C PHE A 68 0.51 -13.97 -4.31
N THR A 69 1.77 -13.92 -4.78
CA THR A 69 2.88 -14.68 -4.21
C THR A 69 3.95 -13.84 -3.53
N GLY A 70 3.81 -12.52 -3.53
CA GLY A 70 4.73 -11.62 -2.83
C GLY A 70 4.45 -11.54 -1.33
N ASP A 71 5.05 -10.56 -0.68
CA ASP A 71 4.87 -10.34 0.76
C ASP A 71 3.65 -9.47 1.04
N ILE A 72 2.92 -9.82 2.09
CA ILE A 72 1.77 -9.05 2.57
C ILE A 72 2.03 -8.66 4.01
N ILE A 73 2.12 -7.36 4.27
CA ILE A 73 2.33 -6.80 5.59
C ILE A 73 1.07 -6.04 5.99
N CYS A 74 0.42 -6.49 7.06
CA CYS A 74 -0.74 -5.80 7.61
C CYS A 74 -0.28 -4.66 8.51
N GLY A 75 -0.72 -3.45 8.21
CA GLY A 75 -0.37 -2.29 9.02
C GLY A 75 -1.11 -1.03 8.56
N ASN A 76 -1.12 -0.03 9.44
CA ASN A 76 -1.77 1.24 9.21
C ASN A 76 -0.74 2.28 8.78
N ILE A 77 -1.00 2.96 7.66
CA ILE A 77 -0.11 4.02 7.15
C ILE A 77 0.08 5.18 8.15
N ASN A 78 -0.84 5.35 9.09
CA ASN A 78 -0.76 6.37 10.13
C ASN A 78 0.09 5.94 11.33
N SER A 79 0.52 4.69 11.39
CA SER A 79 1.28 4.14 12.51
C SER A 79 2.76 4.04 12.16
N LYS A 80 3.60 4.82 12.86
CA LYS A 80 5.06 4.74 12.69
C LYS A 80 5.59 3.36 13.10
N THR A 81 4.99 2.74 14.10
CA THR A 81 5.35 1.39 14.54
C THR A 81 5.07 0.36 13.45
N ASP A 82 3.91 0.47 12.79
CA ASP A 82 3.57 -0.43 11.69
C ASP A 82 4.48 -0.21 10.48
N LEU A 83 4.78 1.05 10.15
CA LEU A 83 5.72 1.37 9.05
C LEU A 83 7.12 0.81 9.32
N ALA A 84 7.52 0.72 10.59
CA ALA A 84 8.81 0.15 10.96
C ALA A 84 8.93 -1.35 10.61
N LEU A 85 7.81 -2.05 10.41
CA LEU A 85 7.83 -3.43 9.92
C LEU A 85 8.47 -3.55 8.54
N LEU A 86 8.55 -2.44 7.80
CA LEU A 86 9.13 -2.37 6.46
C LEU A 86 10.62 -2.00 6.46
N ASP A 87 11.21 -1.72 7.60
CA ASP A 87 12.59 -1.19 7.71
C ASP A 87 13.66 -2.15 7.19
N ASN A 88 13.39 -3.45 7.20
CA ASN A 88 14.36 -4.46 6.74
C ASN A 88 14.38 -4.63 5.22
N TYR A 89 13.43 -4.04 4.51
CA TYR A 89 13.42 -4.06 3.05
C TYR A 89 14.33 -2.98 2.48
N LYS A 90 14.72 -3.15 1.22
CA LYS A 90 15.41 -2.15 0.40
C LYS A 90 14.55 -1.91 -0.83
N PHE A 91 13.70 -0.88 -0.77
CA PHE A 91 12.76 -0.61 -1.85
C PHE A 91 13.40 0.19 -2.98
N ASP A 92 13.25 -0.31 -4.20
CA ASP A 92 13.61 0.43 -5.42
C ASP A 92 12.49 1.38 -5.84
N TYR A 93 11.24 0.98 -5.60
CA TYR A 93 10.04 1.74 -5.98
C TYR A 93 8.98 1.64 -4.90
N ILE A 94 8.27 2.74 -4.68
CA ILE A 94 7.11 2.80 -3.79
C ILE A 94 5.93 3.38 -4.55
N PHE A 95 4.86 2.61 -4.67
CA PHE A 95 3.59 3.05 -5.25
C PHE A 95 2.60 3.28 -4.11
N HIS A 96 2.34 4.55 -3.81
CA HIS A 96 1.50 4.92 -2.68
C HIS A 96 0.04 5.04 -3.11
N GLN A 97 -0.73 3.98 -2.85
CA GLN A 97 -2.15 3.91 -3.19
C GLN A 97 -3.05 3.96 -1.95
N ALA A 98 -2.48 3.92 -0.75
CA ALA A 98 -3.24 3.98 0.49
C ALA A 98 -3.81 5.38 0.68
N ALA A 99 -5.13 5.51 0.77
CA ALA A 99 -5.82 6.76 1.01
C ALA A 99 -7.27 6.51 1.42
N ILE A 100 -7.86 7.50 2.08
CA ILE A 100 -9.31 7.57 2.25
C ILE A 100 -9.87 8.21 0.98
N SER A 101 -10.60 7.44 0.19
CA SER A 101 -11.19 7.89 -1.08
C SER A 101 -12.71 8.05 -1.04
N ASP A 102 -13.34 7.70 0.08
CA ASP A 102 -14.79 7.86 0.26
C ASP A 102 -15.13 9.34 0.47
N THR A 103 -15.77 9.94 -0.53
CA THR A 103 -16.13 11.36 -0.51
C THR A 103 -17.22 11.72 0.50
N ARG A 104 -17.83 10.71 1.14
CA ARG A 104 -18.88 10.92 2.16
C ARG A 104 -18.30 11.01 3.58
N VAL A 105 -17.00 10.81 3.74
CA VAL A 105 -16.33 10.95 5.03
C VAL A 105 -16.17 12.44 5.36
N TYR A 106 -16.67 12.84 6.54
CA TYR A 106 -16.61 14.23 7.01
C TYR A 106 -15.54 14.48 8.07
N ASP A 107 -14.87 13.44 8.53
CA ASP A 107 -13.85 13.52 9.58
C ASP A 107 -12.57 14.10 9.00
N GLN A 108 -12.48 15.44 8.92
CA GLN A 108 -11.36 16.12 8.28
C GLN A 108 -10.01 15.76 8.92
N GLU A 109 -9.98 15.59 10.23
CA GLU A 109 -8.75 15.24 10.94
C GLU A 109 -8.17 13.92 10.44
N ILE A 110 -9.00 12.88 10.35
CA ILE A 110 -8.54 11.57 9.88
C ILE A 110 -8.20 11.59 8.39
N ILE A 111 -8.92 12.35 7.58
CA ILE A 111 -8.60 12.51 6.16
C ILE A 111 -7.24 13.18 6.00
N MET A 112 -6.99 14.26 6.70
CA MET A 112 -5.70 14.96 6.66
C MET A 112 -4.58 14.08 7.19
N GLN A 113 -4.82 13.36 8.30
CA GLN A 113 -3.85 12.43 8.86
C GLN A 113 -3.47 11.35 7.85
N THR A 114 -4.45 10.73 7.22
CA THR A 114 -4.23 9.58 6.33
C THR A 114 -3.75 10.00 4.95
N ASN A 115 -4.35 11.03 4.35
CA ASN A 115 -4.06 11.38 2.97
C ASN A 115 -2.94 12.40 2.80
N VAL A 116 -2.60 13.13 3.86
CA VAL A 116 -1.59 14.20 3.80
C VAL A 116 -0.45 13.94 4.77
N ASN A 117 -0.74 13.88 6.08
CA ASN A 117 0.31 13.85 7.10
C ASN A 117 1.11 12.54 7.08
N SER A 118 0.46 11.40 6.79
CA SER A 118 1.14 10.11 6.71
C SER A 118 2.18 10.06 5.59
N PHE A 119 2.03 10.90 4.58
CA PHE A 119 2.98 10.94 3.47
C PHE A 119 4.38 11.35 3.93
N TYR A 120 4.49 12.21 4.93
CA TYR A 120 5.78 12.55 5.51
C TYR A 120 6.48 11.31 6.08
N ASP A 121 5.77 10.51 6.85
CA ASP A 121 6.34 9.28 7.44
C ASP A 121 6.71 8.27 6.36
N LEU A 122 5.94 8.19 5.30
CA LEU A 122 6.26 7.33 4.16
C LEU A 122 7.52 7.81 3.43
N LEU A 123 7.70 9.12 3.26
CA LEU A 123 8.93 9.67 2.68
C LEU A 123 10.15 9.37 3.54
N GLU A 124 10.02 9.44 4.86
CA GLU A 124 11.10 9.07 5.77
C GLU A 124 11.42 7.56 5.66
N LEU A 125 10.39 6.71 5.53
CA LEU A 125 10.58 5.29 5.24
C LEU A 125 11.36 5.10 3.92
N ALA A 126 10.96 5.80 2.88
CA ALA A 126 11.61 5.71 1.57
C ALA A 126 13.11 6.07 1.66
N LYS A 127 13.43 7.12 2.42
CA LYS A 127 14.84 7.54 2.62
C LYS A 127 15.67 6.46 3.31
N ARG A 128 15.16 5.86 4.39
CA ARG A 128 15.93 4.86 5.15
C ARG A 128 15.94 3.47 4.52
N THR A 129 15.03 3.19 3.59
CA THR A 129 14.94 1.89 2.90
C THR A 129 15.38 1.95 1.43
N TYR A 130 15.91 3.06 0.99
CA TYR A 130 16.38 3.23 -0.39
C TYR A 130 17.49 2.20 -0.73
N ALA A 131 17.28 1.51 -1.83
CA ALA A 131 18.22 0.48 -2.29
C ALA A 131 19.37 1.06 -3.09
#